data_f022c69cd0b62c60b1cd8aaede357732
#
_entry.id   f022c69cd0b62c60b1cd8aaede357732
#
_cell.length_a   1.000
_cell.length_b   1.000
_cell.length_c   1.000
_cell.angle_alpha   90.00
_cell.angle_beta   90.00
_cell.angle_gamma   90.00
#
_symmetry.space_group_name_H-M   'P 1'
#
loop_
_entity.id
_entity.type
_entity.pdbx_description
1 polymer ?
#
loop_
_entity_poly.entity_id
_entity_poly.type
_entity_poly.pdbx_seq_one_letter_code
_entity_poly.pdbx_strand_id
1 'polypeptide(L)'
;VSRIIPLQAGAFDYVVIDEASQCNLAYALPAMFRAKHVIFFGDSLQMRDTNTLFKSNEQLTAIAKKHAVPEQFQIKAEEDTIKSIMDIAGLAGFKTAVLKNHYRSPKELIGFSNQNFYEKVGRALDVINDNILTYQDTNRILLNHVIDVDPRLEDSAKTNHSEARYIRRLIQDIRKDKRLKNKSIAVLTFFNEQAELLAREIDDNSIKISTIEGIQGDERDIIIYSL
;
A
#
# COMPACT_ATOMS: atom_id res chain seq x y z
N VAL A 1 6.21 -10.03 -18.27
CA VAL A 1 5.39 -9.60 -19.43
C VAL A 1 6.29 -9.07 -20.56
N SER A 2 7.17 -8.13 -20.31
CA SER A 2 8.02 -7.50 -21.35
C SER A 2 8.97 -8.44 -22.08
N ARG A 3 9.33 -9.59 -21.49
CA ARG A 3 10.19 -10.62 -22.12
C ARG A 3 9.42 -11.63 -22.98
N ILE A 4 8.11 -11.74 -22.78
CA ILE A 4 7.28 -12.77 -23.42
C ILE A 4 6.54 -12.18 -24.62
N ILE A 5 6.09 -10.93 -24.51
CA ILE A 5 5.31 -10.25 -25.54
C ILE A 5 6.25 -9.38 -26.39
N PRO A 6 6.28 -9.52 -27.73
CA PRO A 6 7.11 -8.70 -28.60
C PRO A 6 6.92 -7.20 -28.36
N LEU A 7 7.97 -6.40 -28.52
CA LEU A 7 7.93 -4.95 -28.41
C LEU A 7 7.44 -4.37 -29.75
N GLN A 8 6.13 -4.41 -29.95
CA GLN A 8 5.46 -3.89 -31.16
C GLN A 8 4.54 -2.75 -30.75
N ALA A 9 4.70 -1.58 -31.37
CA ALA A 9 3.87 -0.42 -31.10
C ALA A 9 2.40 -0.69 -31.47
N GLY A 10 1.49 -0.31 -30.57
CA GLY A 10 0.05 -0.43 -30.77
C GLY A 10 -0.48 -1.86 -30.95
N ALA A 11 0.25 -2.87 -30.43
CA ALA A 11 -0.17 -4.28 -30.48
C ALA A 11 -1.49 -4.55 -29.75
N PHE A 12 -1.81 -3.70 -28.77
CA PHE A 12 -3.06 -3.75 -28.01
C PHE A 12 -3.85 -2.45 -28.19
N ASP A 13 -5.17 -2.53 -28.15
CA ASP A 13 -6.00 -1.34 -28.19
C ASP A 13 -5.88 -0.55 -26.88
N TYR A 14 -5.88 -1.24 -25.74
CA TYR A 14 -5.79 -0.66 -24.42
C TYR A 14 -4.75 -1.37 -23.54
N VAL A 15 -4.06 -0.58 -22.73
CA VAL A 15 -3.32 -1.05 -21.55
C VAL A 15 -3.91 -0.35 -20.35
N VAL A 16 -4.27 -1.14 -19.34
CA VAL A 16 -4.74 -0.66 -18.04
C VAL A 16 -3.63 -0.88 -17.04
N ILE A 17 -3.23 0.17 -16.35
CA ILE A 17 -2.23 0.13 -15.28
C ILE A 17 -2.94 0.45 -13.99
N ASP A 18 -3.07 -0.56 -13.13
CA ASP A 18 -3.60 -0.41 -11.78
C ASP A 18 -2.47 -0.08 -10.82
N GLU A 19 -2.80 0.54 -9.66
CA GLU A 19 -1.84 1.06 -8.68
C GLU A 19 -0.74 1.93 -9.33
N ALA A 20 -1.14 2.79 -10.27
CA ALA A 20 -0.21 3.59 -11.07
C ALA A 20 0.66 4.55 -10.22
N SER A 21 0.23 4.92 -9.02
CA SER A 21 1.02 5.68 -8.05
C SER A 21 2.28 4.95 -7.56
N GLN A 22 2.26 3.61 -7.61
CA GLN A 22 3.38 2.75 -7.24
C GLN A 22 4.17 2.25 -8.45
N CYS A 23 3.68 2.48 -9.66
CA CYS A 23 4.32 1.96 -10.86
C CYS A 23 5.45 2.87 -11.31
N ASN A 24 6.67 2.33 -11.30
CA ASN A 24 7.85 3.00 -11.83
C ASN A 24 7.74 3.19 -13.35
N LEU A 25 8.14 4.36 -13.83
CA LEU A 25 8.10 4.71 -15.25
C LEU A 25 8.83 3.70 -16.14
N ALA A 26 9.99 3.20 -15.73
CA ALA A 26 10.77 2.25 -16.52
C ALA A 26 10.04 0.92 -16.75
N TYR A 27 9.21 0.49 -15.81
CA TYR A 27 8.37 -0.70 -15.95
C TYR A 27 7.10 -0.46 -16.76
N ALA A 28 6.53 0.75 -16.68
CA ALA A 28 5.31 1.12 -17.40
C ALA A 28 5.55 1.35 -18.89
N LEU A 29 6.65 2.02 -19.26
CA LEU A 29 6.94 2.43 -20.65
C LEU A 29 6.86 1.28 -21.68
N PRO A 30 7.44 0.09 -21.45
CA PRO A 30 7.31 -1.01 -22.40
C PRO A 30 5.88 -1.53 -22.59
N ALA A 31 5.03 -1.42 -21.57
CA ALA A 31 3.62 -1.76 -21.67
C ALA A 31 2.85 -0.68 -22.45
N MET A 32 3.08 0.58 -22.11
CA MET A 32 2.46 1.73 -22.77
C MET A 32 2.80 1.80 -24.26
N PHE A 33 4.05 1.52 -24.65
CA PHE A 33 4.47 1.49 -26.05
C PHE A 33 3.67 0.49 -26.89
N ARG A 34 3.25 -0.61 -26.28
CA ARG A 34 2.44 -1.64 -26.95
C ARG A 34 0.98 -1.28 -27.09
N ALA A 35 0.51 -0.19 -26.50
CA ALA A 35 -0.89 0.19 -26.50
C ALA A 35 -1.17 1.39 -27.40
N LYS A 36 -2.37 1.43 -27.99
CA LYS A 36 -2.92 2.62 -28.65
C LYS A 36 -3.45 3.61 -27.63
N HIS A 37 -4.03 3.10 -26.54
CA HIS A 37 -4.61 3.89 -25.45
C HIS A 37 -4.13 3.35 -24.10
N VAL A 38 -3.93 4.24 -23.13
CA VAL A 38 -3.52 3.86 -21.77
C VAL A 38 -4.52 4.43 -20.77
N ILE A 39 -4.91 3.59 -19.79
CA ILE A 39 -5.77 3.97 -18.68
C ILE A 39 -5.00 3.72 -17.38
N PHE A 40 -4.96 4.70 -16.50
CA PHE A 40 -4.31 4.61 -15.20
C PHE A 40 -5.36 4.58 -14.10
N PHE A 41 -5.28 3.60 -13.21
CA PHE A 41 -5.93 3.60 -11.92
C PHE A 41 -4.89 3.79 -10.84
N GLY A 42 -5.18 4.60 -9.83
CA GLY A 42 -4.27 4.85 -8.72
C GLY A 42 -4.69 6.03 -7.88
N ASP A 43 -3.99 6.23 -6.79
CA ASP A 43 -4.25 7.29 -5.85
C ASP A 43 -2.94 8.00 -5.48
N SER A 44 -2.80 9.24 -5.90
CA SER A 44 -1.60 10.06 -5.66
C SER A 44 -1.38 10.43 -4.19
N LEU A 45 -2.38 10.20 -3.32
CA LEU A 45 -2.30 10.42 -1.87
C LEU A 45 -1.89 9.16 -1.10
N GLN A 46 -1.87 8.00 -1.76
CA GLN A 46 -1.36 6.75 -1.18
C GLN A 46 0.16 6.61 -1.39
N MET A 47 0.71 5.49 -0.91
CA MET A 47 2.14 5.23 -1.01
C MET A 47 2.60 5.22 -2.47
N ARG A 48 3.76 5.83 -2.70
CA ARG A 48 4.42 5.87 -4.00
C ARG A 48 5.53 4.81 -4.07
N ASP A 49 6.01 4.52 -5.28
CA ASP A 49 7.19 3.67 -5.46
C ASP A 49 8.40 4.33 -4.75
N THR A 50 8.93 3.63 -3.75
CA THR A 50 10.11 4.04 -2.98
C THR A 50 11.41 3.54 -3.61
N ASN A 51 11.36 2.69 -4.64
CA ASN A 51 12.52 2.21 -5.38
C ASN A 51 13.09 3.32 -6.29
N THR A 52 13.37 4.45 -5.68
CA THR A 52 13.99 5.58 -6.35
C THR A 52 15.36 5.21 -6.89
N LEU A 53 15.61 5.67 -8.08
CA LEU A 53 16.88 5.56 -8.79
C LEU A 53 18.04 5.96 -7.87
N PHE A 54 18.93 5.01 -7.58
CA PHE A 54 20.17 5.22 -6.82
C PHE A 54 21.20 6.04 -7.62
N LYS A 55 20.76 7.17 -8.20
CA LYS A 55 21.60 8.06 -9.00
C LYS A 55 21.61 9.45 -8.40
N SER A 56 22.77 10.09 -8.42
CA SER A 56 22.86 11.48 -7.99
C SER A 56 22.14 12.41 -8.97
N ASN A 57 21.79 13.62 -8.52
CA ASN A 57 21.17 14.63 -9.38
C ASN A 57 22.02 14.96 -10.61
N GLU A 58 23.35 14.95 -10.48
CA GLU A 58 24.29 15.20 -11.59
C GLU A 58 24.17 14.11 -12.65
N GLN A 59 24.08 12.84 -12.23
CA GLN A 59 23.90 11.70 -13.14
C GLN A 59 22.56 11.76 -13.86
N LEU A 60 21.48 12.07 -13.13
CA LEU A 60 20.14 12.21 -13.69
C LEU A 60 20.07 13.36 -14.69
N THR A 61 20.64 14.50 -14.35
CA THR A 61 20.72 15.68 -15.23
C THR A 61 21.54 15.39 -16.50
N ALA A 62 22.68 14.72 -16.37
CA ALA A 62 23.50 14.32 -17.51
C ALA A 62 22.74 13.38 -18.47
N ILE A 63 22.01 12.40 -17.93
CA ILE A 63 21.16 11.49 -18.71
C ILE A 63 20.03 12.25 -19.40
N ALA A 64 19.32 13.12 -18.67
CA ALA A 64 18.23 13.91 -19.21
C ALA A 64 18.69 14.80 -20.38
N LYS A 65 19.84 15.47 -20.22
CA LYS A 65 20.47 16.29 -21.27
C LYS A 65 20.87 15.45 -22.48
N LYS A 66 21.52 14.28 -22.24
CA LYS A 66 21.92 13.35 -23.31
C LYS A 66 20.74 12.90 -24.17
N HIS A 67 19.59 12.71 -23.58
CA HIS A 67 18.39 12.21 -24.25
C HIS A 67 17.35 13.31 -24.57
N ALA A 68 17.71 14.58 -24.42
CA ALA A 68 16.85 15.75 -24.66
C ALA A 68 15.47 15.63 -23.96
N VAL A 69 15.46 15.14 -22.71
CA VAL A 69 14.23 15.00 -21.91
C VAL A 69 13.74 16.40 -21.52
N PRO A 70 12.49 16.79 -21.86
CA PRO A 70 11.93 18.08 -21.46
C PRO A 70 11.99 18.27 -19.94
N GLU A 71 12.25 19.49 -19.48
CA GLU A 71 12.50 19.80 -18.06
C GLU A 71 11.39 19.28 -17.14
N GLN A 72 10.13 19.45 -17.54
CA GLN A 72 8.96 18.99 -16.79
C GLN A 72 8.87 17.47 -16.57
N PHE A 73 9.60 16.69 -17.37
CA PHE A 73 9.64 15.22 -17.25
C PHE A 73 10.97 14.71 -16.70
N GLN A 74 11.86 15.60 -16.28
CA GLN A 74 13.13 15.20 -15.68
C GLN A 74 12.92 14.71 -14.25
N ILE A 75 13.52 13.57 -13.94
CA ILE A 75 13.53 13.00 -12.59
C ILE A 75 14.69 13.61 -11.81
N LYS A 76 14.42 14.08 -10.60
CA LYS A 76 15.42 14.57 -9.65
C LYS A 76 15.42 13.66 -8.42
N ALA A 77 16.50 13.63 -7.65
CA ALA A 77 16.60 12.79 -6.46
C ALA A 77 15.87 13.36 -5.21
N GLU A 78 15.32 14.58 -5.32
CA GLU A 78 14.61 15.27 -4.25
C GLU A 78 13.17 14.80 -4.08
N GLU A 79 12.55 15.02 -2.91
CA GLU A 79 11.28 14.41 -2.53
C GLU A 79 10.05 14.78 -3.39
N ASP A 80 10.05 15.96 -4.02
CA ASP A 80 8.90 16.47 -4.78
C ASP A 80 8.91 16.15 -6.27
N THR A 81 9.65 15.13 -6.67
CA THR A 81 9.84 14.82 -8.09
C THR A 81 8.95 13.69 -8.59
N ILE A 82 8.90 13.56 -9.92
CA ILE A 82 8.22 12.46 -10.62
C ILE A 82 8.77 11.12 -10.12
N LYS A 83 7.93 10.37 -9.42
CA LYS A 83 8.29 9.06 -8.86
C LYS A 83 7.50 7.92 -9.49
N SER A 84 6.36 8.22 -10.07
CA SER A 84 5.43 7.24 -10.62
C SER A 84 4.93 7.63 -11.99
N ILE A 85 4.34 6.68 -12.69
CA ILE A 85 3.66 6.96 -13.96
C ILE A 85 2.41 7.83 -13.76
N MET A 86 1.82 7.82 -12.57
CA MET A 86 0.69 8.68 -12.23
C MET A 86 1.07 10.16 -12.24
N ASP A 87 2.28 10.49 -11.75
CA ASP A 87 2.81 11.87 -11.78
C ASP A 87 3.00 12.33 -13.24
N ILE A 88 3.55 11.46 -14.09
CA ILE A 88 3.72 11.74 -15.53
C ILE A 88 2.37 11.95 -16.22
N ALA A 89 1.38 11.10 -15.92
CA ALA A 89 0.05 11.24 -16.50
C ALA A 89 -0.58 12.60 -16.15
N GLY A 90 -0.42 13.05 -14.89
CA GLY A 90 -0.85 14.38 -14.47
C GLY A 90 -0.18 15.50 -15.25
N LEU A 91 1.14 15.45 -15.40
CA LEU A 91 1.92 16.44 -16.18
C LEU A 91 1.59 16.43 -17.68
N ALA A 92 1.27 15.27 -18.23
CA ALA A 92 0.88 15.10 -19.62
C ALA A 92 -0.57 15.53 -19.92
N GLY A 93 -1.32 15.98 -18.90
CA GLY A 93 -2.69 16.49 -19.06
C GLY A 93 -3.73 15.41 -19.36
N PHE A 94 -3.55 14.19 -18.85
CA PHE A 94 -4.55 13.14 -18.97
C PHE A 94 -5.86 13.57 -18.30
N LYS A 95 -6.99 13.24 -18.95
CA LYS A 95 -8.31 13.45 -18.35
C LYS A 95 -8.45 12.59 -17.10
N THR A 96 -8.82 13.22 -15.98
CA THR A 96 -8.93 12.55 -14.70
C THR A 96 -10.39 12.49 -14.25
N ALA A 97 -10.81 11.31 -13.80
CA ALA A 97 -12.06 11.12 -13.06
C ALA A 97 -11.71 10.72 -11.62
N VAL A 98 -12.38 11.31 -10.66
CA VAL A 98 -12.18 11.01 -9.23
C VAL A 98 -13.31 10.14 -8.74
N LEU A 99 -12.96 8.94 -8.24
CA LEU A 99 -13.91 8.05 -7.56
C LEU A 99 -13.96 8.45 -6.08
N LYS A 100 -15.13 8.82 -5.60
CA LYS A 100 -15.31 9.32 -4.23
C LYS A 100 -15.90 8.29 -3.27
N ASN A 101 -16.62 7.30 -3.79
CA ASN A 101 -17.29 6.31 -2.95
C ASN A 101 -16.27 5.34 -2.34
N HIS A 102 -16.27 5.27 -1.00
CA HIS A 102 -15.41 4.38 -0.22
C HIS A 102 -16.24 3.25 0.39
N TYR A 103 -15.95 2.02 -0.01
CA TYR A 103 -16.68 0.81 0.42
C TYR A 103 -15.90 -0.09 1.37
N ARG A 104 -14.57 0.07 1.45
CA ARG A 104 -13.68 -0.86 2.16
C ARG A 104 -13.79 -0.72 3.68
N SER A 105 -13.65 0.48 4.20
CA SER A 105 -13.57 0.74 5.64
C SER A 105 -14.73 1.58 6.14
N PRO A 106 -15.22 1.36 7.37
CA PRO A 106 -16.19 2.24 8.01
C PRO A 106 -15.59 3.62 8.31
N LYS A 107 -16.49 4.60 8.54
CA LYS A 107 -16.13 6.01 8.72
C LYS A 107 -15.10 6.23 9.84
N GLU A 108 -15.19 5.47 10.92
CA GLU A 108 -14.30 5.59 12.08
C GLU A 108 -12.85 5.23 11.75
N LEU A 109 -12.61 4.33 10.80
CA LEU A 109 -11.27 3.96 10.36
C LEU A 109 -10.74 4.92 9.30
N ILE A 110 -11.51 5.22 8.27
CA ILE A 110 -11.03 6.06 7.17
C ILE A 110 -11.10 7.56 7.49
N GLY A 111 -11.82 7.95 8.54
CA GLY A 111 -12.09 9.34 8.87
C GLY A 111 -10.85 10.19 9.06
N PHE A 112 -9.81 9.65 9.72
CA PHE A 112 -8.53 10.36 9.87
C PHE A 112 -7.91 10.68 8.51
N SER A 113 -7.82 9.68 7.63
CA SER A 113 -7.23 9.85 6.30
C SER A 113 -8.09 10.77 5.43
N ASN A 114 -9.41 10.64 5.50
CA ASN A 114 -10.32 11.51 4.77
C ASN A 114 -10.11 12.97 5.14
N GLN A 115 -10.15 13.28 6.43
CA GLN A 115 -10.02 14.65 6.96
C GLN A 115 -8.65 15.27 6.71
N ASN A 116 -7.59 14.48 6.90
CA ASN A 116 -6.23 15.02 6.88
C ASN A 116 -5.57 15.02 5.51
N PHE A 117 -6.04 14.21 4.57
CA PHE A 117 -5.45 14.10 3.23
C PHE A 117 -6.46 14.41 2.13
N TYR A 118 -7.58 13.67 2.04
CA TYR A 118 -8.48 13.78 0.89
C TYR A 118 -9.28 15.08 0.87
N GLU A 119 -9.86 15.50 1.98
CA GLU A 119 -10.62 16.76 2.07
C GLU A 119 -9.74 17.97 1.77
N LYS A 120 -8.49 17.97 2.24
CA LYS A 120 -7.56 19.09 2.02
C LYS A 120 -7.23 19.36 0.56
N VAL A 121 -7.37 18.35 -0.30
CA VAL A 121 -7.16 18.49 -1.76
C VAL A 121 -8.48 18.48 -2.54
N GLY A 122 -9.62 18.67 -1.87
CA GLY A 122 -10.95 18.71 -2.49
C GLY A 122 -11.44 17.36 -3.02
N ARG A 123 -10.91 16.24 -2.51
CA ARG A 123 -11.26 14.86 -2.89
C ARG A 123 -11.90 14.08 -1.75
N ALA A 124 -12.73 14.74 -0.92
CA ALA A 124 -13.42 14.08 0.19
C ALA A 124 -14.11 12.78 -0.25
N LEU A 125 -13.94 11.75 0.59
CA LEU A 125 -14.51 10.42 0.34
C LEU A 125 -15.92 10.32 0.93
N ASP A 126 -16.83 9.78 0.13
CA ASP A 126 -18.18 9.41 0.55
C ASP A 126 -18.16 7.97 1.06
N VAL A 127 -18.21 7.81 2.38
CA VAL A 127 -18.10 6.47 3.02
C VAL A 127 -19.46 5.79 2.96
N ILE A 128 -19.50 4.66 2.23
CA ILE A 128 -20.73 3.88 1.99
C ILE A 128 -20.78 2.62 2.88
N ASN A 129 -19.67 2.26 3.51
CA ASN A 129 -19.62 1.04 4.33
C ASN A 129 -20.18 1.30 5.74
N ASP A 130 -21.33 0.70 6.03
CA ASP A 130 -22.00 0.73 7.35
C ASP A 130 -21.73 -0.55 8.16
N ASN A 131 -20.97 -1.51 7.63
CA ASN A 131 -20.66 -2.77 8.30
C ASN A 131 -19.61 -2.57 9.38
N ILE A 132 -20.03 -2.60 10.64
CA ILE A 132 -19.17 -2.48 11.80
C ILE A 132 -18.98 -3.85 12.43
N LEU A 133 -17.74 -4.33 12.44
CA LEU A 133 -17.34 -5.50 13.22
C LEU A 133 -16.74 -5.03 14.54
N THR A 134 -17.24 -5.56 15.65
CA THR A 134 -16.73 -5.24 16.98
C THR A 134 -16.26 -6.50 17.69
N TYR A 135 -15.25 -6.37 18.52
CA TYR A 135 -14.69 -7.46 19.32
C TYR A 135 -15.11 -7.32 20.80
N GLN A 136 -15.43 -8.45 21.44
CA GLN A 136 -15.79 -8.53 22.87
C GLN A 136 -16.92 -7.58 23.28
N ASP A 137 -17.99 -7.51 22.48
CA ASP A 137 -19.17 -6.65 22.75
C ASP A 137 -18.85 -5.17 23.03
N THR A 138 -17.66 -4.72 22.67
CA THR A 138 -17.31 -3.32 22.66
C THR A 138 -17.94 -2.64 21.44
N ASN A 139 -18.46 -1.43 21.59
CA ASN A 139 -18.89 -0.62 20.45
C ASN A 139 -17.70 0.08 19.77
N ARG A 140 -16.52 -0.50 19.84
CA ARG A 140 -15.28 0.06 19.30
C ARG A 140 -14.77 -0.76 18.14
N ILE A 141 -14.44 -0.11 17.06
CA ILE A 141 -13.83 -0.69 15.87
C ILE A 141 -12.30 -0.73 16.03
N LEU A 142 -11.72 0.26 16.69
CA LEU A 142 -10.31 0.36 17.00
C LEU A 142 -10.06 0.01 18.45
N LEU A 143 -9.25 -1.01 18.69
CA LEU A 143 -8.83 -1.46 20.01
C LEU A 143 -7.34 -1.27 20.17
N ASN A 144 -6.93 -0.72 21.30
CA ASN A 144 -5.53 -0.56 21.67
C ASN A 144 -5.21 -1.52 22.82
N HIS A 145 -4.18 -2.33 22.64
CA HIS A 145 -3.69 -3.29 23.63
C HIS A 145 -2.30 -2.88 24.08
N VAL A 146 -2.14 -2.63 25.36
CA VAL A 146 -0.83 -2.38 25.98
C VAL A 146 -0.31 -3.70 26.54
N ILE A 147 0.93 -4.05 26.22
CA ILE A 147 1.54 -5.34 26.55
C ILE A 147 2.80 -5.09 27.36
N ASP A 148 2.93 -5.83 28.46
CA ASP A 148 4.19 -5.85 29.23
C ASP A 148 5.23 -6.70 28.50
N VAL A 149 6.36 -6.11 28.19
CA VAL A 149 7.49 -6.77 27.51
C VAL A 149 8.37 -7.45 28.56
N ASP A 150 8.67 -8.75 28.35
CA ASP A 150 9.68 -9.46 29.13
C ASP A 150 11.07 -9.29 28.48
N PRO A 151 11.98 -8.48 29.04
CA PRO A 151 13.27 -8.21 28.42
C PRO A 151 14.14 -9.45 28.21
N ARG A 152 13.85 -10.56 28.91
CA ARG A 152 14.61 -11.83 28.78
C ARG A 152 14.27 -12.58 27.50
N LEU A 153 13.18 -12.22 26.84
CA LEU A 153 12.70 -12.85 25.60
C LEU A 153 13.14 -12.08 24.35
N GLU A 154 13.56 -10.83 24.52
CA GLU A 154 13.84 -9.95 23.40
C GLU A 154 15.33 -10.08 22.99
N ASP A 155 15.56 -10.37 21.72
CA ASP A 155 16.89 -10.63 21.14
C ASP A 155 17.30 -9.57 20.10
N SER A 156 16.40 -8.68 19.70
CA SER A 156 16.64 -7.65 18.70
C SER A 156 15.75 -6.43 18.91
N ALA A 157 16.25 -5.26 18.55
CA ALA A 157 15.45 -4.03 18.55
C ALA A 157 14.34 -4.00 17.51
N LYS A 158 14.32 -4.97 16.57
CA LYS A 158 13.32 -5.07 15.49
C LYS A 158 12.34 -6.22 15.69
N THR A 159 12.43 -6.92 16.81
CA THR A 159 11.57 -8.05 17.18
C THR A 159 11.01 -7.86 18.56
N ASN A 160 9.79 -8.34 18.79
CA ASN A 160 9.12 -8.32 20.07
C ASN A 160 8.41 -9.67 20.30
N HIS A 161 9.08 -10.57 20.99
CA HIS A 161 8.57 -11.91 21.29
C HIS A 161 7.35 -11.90 22.21
N SER A 162 7.33 -10.97 23.17
CA SER A 162 6.20 -10.82 24.10
C SER A 162 4.93 -10.43 23.33
N GLU A 163 5.06 -9.52 22.40
CA GLU A 163 3.97 -9.09 21.53
C GLU A 163 3.51 -10.21 20.58
N ALA A 164 4.46 -10.91 19.94
CA ALA A 164 4.12 -12.00 19.03
C ALA A 164 3.31 -13.11 19.73
N ARG A 165 3.69 -13.48 20.96
CA ARG A 165 2.93 -14.43 21.78
C ARG A 165 1.55 -13.91 22.18
N TYR A 166 1.46 -12.61 22.47
CA TYR A 166 0.18 -12.00 22.76
C TYR A 166 -0.74 -12.03 21.55
N ILE A 167 -0.25 -11.63 20.37
CA ILE A 167 -1.00 -11.63 19.10
C ILE A 167 -1.50 -13.05 18.78
N ARG A 168 -0.66 -14.08 18.96
CA ARG A 168 -1.10 -15.47 18.78
C ARG A 168 -2.31 -15.82 19.66
N ARG A 169 -2.28 -15.44 20.94
CA ARG A 169 -3.41 -15.67 21.86
C ARG A 169 -4.64 -14.87 21.43
N LEU A 170 -4.47 -13.61 21.06
CA LEU A 170 -5.54 -12.76 20.58
C LEU A 170 -6.25 -13.37 19.36
N ILE A 171 -5.49 -13.90 18.39
CA ILE A 171 -6.04 -14.58 17.22
C ILE A 171 -6.85 -15.83 17.65
N GLN A 172 -6.32 -16.63 18.57
CA GLN A 172 -7.03 -17.79 19.10
C GLN A 172 -8.35 -17.40 19.76
N ASP A 173 -8.39 -16.28 20.48
CA ASP A 173 -9.62 -15.79 21.12
C ASP A 173 -10.60 -15.21 20.08
N ILE A 174 -10.13 -14.49 19.07
CA ILE A 174 -10.95 -14.05 17.93
C ILE A 174 -11.61 -15.27 17.24
N ARG A 175 -10.86 -16.36 17.03
CA ARG A 175 -11.38 -17.60 16.41
C ARG A 175 -12.45 -18.32 17.27
N LYS A 176 -12.50 -18.07 18.57
CA LYS A 176 -13.57 -18.58 19.47
C LYS A 176 -14.87 -17.77 19.37
N ASP A 177 -14.80 -16.50 18.98
CA ASP A 177 -15.99 -15.66 18.80
C ASP A 177 -16.77 -16.12 17.55
N LYS A 178 -18.02 -16.55 17.73
CA LYS A 178 -18.88 -17.07 16.66
C LYS A 178 -19.09 -16.08 15.51
N ARG A 179 -19.01 -14.76 15.78
CA ARG A 179 -19.19 -13.70 14.79
C ARG A 179 -17.91 -13.49 13.95
N LEU A 180 -16.74 -13.75 14.55
CA LEU A 180 -15.44 -13.41 13.98
C LEU A 180 -14.65 -14.63 13.50
N LYS A 181 -15.00 -15.84 13.89
CA LYS A 181 -14.24 -17.08 13.64
C LYS A 181 -13.90 -17.33 12.15
N ASN A 182 -14.78 -16.90 11.25
CA ASN A 182 -14.62 -17.09 9.80
C ASN A 182 -14.12 -15.83 9.09
N LYS A 183 -13.80 -14.77 9.84
CA LYS A 183 -13.30 -13.52 9.27
C LYS A 183 -11.85 -13.62 8.87
N SER A 184 -11.50 -12.98 7.78
CA SER A 184 -10.10 -12.88 7.32
C SER A 184 -9.30 -11.98 8.26
N ILE A 185 -8.06 -12.40 8.58
CA ILE A 185 -7.18 -11.68 9.51
C ILE A 185 -5.86 -11.38 8.83
N ALA A 186 -5.34 -10.16 9.05
CA ALA A 186 -3.95 -9.84 8.79
C ALA A 186 -3.26 -9.34 10.06
N VAL A 187 -1.96 -9.66 10.17
CA VAL A 187 -1.04 -9.06 11.14
C VAL A 187 -0.01 -8.26 10.37
N LEU A 188 0.09 -6.98 10.68
CA LEU A 188 0.97 -6.03 10.00
C LEU A 188 2.02 -5.48 10.96
N THR A 189 3.22 -5.31 10.46
CA THR A 189 4.34 -4.76 11.21
C THR A 189 5.20 -3.84 10.33
N PHE A 190 6.13 -3.09 10.94
CA PHE A 190 7.08 -2.25 10.22
C PHE A 190 8.34 -3.01 9.77
N PHE A 191 8.70 -4.10 10.46
CA PHE A 191 9.97 -4.79 10.25
C PHE A 191 9.78 -6.19 9.69
N ASN A 192 10.59 -6.57 8.70
CA ASN A 192 10.58 -7.93 8.14
C ASN A 192 10.92 -8.98 9.19
N GLU A 193 11.86 -8.67 10.08
CA GLU A 193 12.27 -9.57 11.16
C GLU A 193 11.11 -9.88 12.11
N GLN A 194 10.27 -8.88 12.42
CA GLN A 194 9.05 -9.07 13.22
C GLN A 194 8.00 -9.90 12.45
N ALA A 195 7.85 -9.67 11.15
CA ALA A 195 6.93 -10.44 10.32
C ALA A 195 7.32 -11.93 10.29
N GLU A 196 8.62 -12.23 10.18
CA GLU A 196 9.13 -13.61 10.25
C GLU A 196 8.93 -14.26 11.62
N LEU A 197 9.13 -13.49 12.70
CA LEU A 197 8.87 -13.94 14.07
C LEU A 197 7.39 -14.27 14.26
N LEU A 198 6.50 -13.37 13.85
CA LEU A 198 5.05 -13.55 13.91
C LEU A 198 4.61 -14.78 13.10
N ALA A 199 5.16 -14.99 11.91
CA ALA A 199 4.85 -16.15 11.08
C ALA A 199 5.22 -17.48 11.78
N ARG A 200 6.38 -17.53 12.43
CA ARG A 200 6.81 -18.69 13.21
C ARG A 200 5.97 -18.91 14.47
N GLU A 201 5.62 -17.83 15.18
CA GLU A 201 4.91 -17.92 16.44
C GLU A 201 3.42 -18.26 16.23
N ILE A 202 2.79 -17.74 15.19
CA ILE A 202 1.38 -17.96 14.87
C ILE A 202 1.17 -19.32 14.20
N ASP A 203 2.03 -19.70 13.28
CA ASP A 203 2.04 -20.97 12.52
C ASP A 203 0.65 -21.34 11.94
N ASP A 204 0.01 -20.34 11.31
CA ASP A 204 -1.31 -20.48 10.68
C ASP A 204 -1.32 -19.79 9.31
N ASN A 205 -1.31 -20.60 8.24
CA ASN A 205 -1.29 -20.13 6.86
C ASN A 205 -2.56 -19.37 6.44
N SER A 206 -3.64 -19.43 7.23
CA SER A 206 -4.84 -18.64 6.97
C SER A 206 -4.72 -17.18 7.40
N ILE A 207 -3.70 -16.84 8.19
CA ILE A 207 -3.39 -15.50 8.65
C ILE A 207 -2.39 -14.86 7.69
N LYS A 208 -2.75 -13.71 7.13
CA LYS A 208 -1.81 -12.92 6.33
C LYS A 208 -0.88 -12.16 7.26
N ILE A 209 0.42 -12.45 7.19
CA ILE A 209 1.44 -11.72 7.94
C ILE A 209 2.33 -10.99 6.95
N SER A 210 2.53 -9.68 7.13
CA SER A 210 3.26 -8.84 6.19
C SER A 210 3.75 -7.56 6.84
N THR A 211 4.66 -6.87 6.15
CA THR A 211 4.90 -5.46 6.43
C THR A 211 3.73 -4.61 5.89
N ILE A 212 3.65 -3.35 6.35
CA ILE A 212 2.61 -2.41 5.90
C ILE A 212 2.68 -2.21 4.38
N GLU A 213 3.88 -2.14 3.81
CA GLU A 213 4.07 -2.03 2.37
C GLU A 213 3.62 -3.30 1.63
N GLY A 214 3.88 -4.46 2.22
CA GLY A 214 3.62 -5.75 1.60
C GLY A 214 2.14 -6.15 1.54
N ILE A 215 1.24 -5.44 2.25
CA ILE A 215 -0.22 -5.67 2.20
C ILE A 215 -0.94 -4.68 1.29
N GLN A 216 -0.25 -3.72 0.73
CA GLN A 216 -0.88 -2.71 -0.11
C GLN A 216 -1.67 -3.37 -1.27
N GLY A 217 -2.88 -2.85 -1.54
CA GLY A 217 -3.82 -3.45 -2.52
C GLY A 217 -4.65 -4.64 -1.99
N ASP A 218 -4.32 -5.18 -0.82
CA ASP A 218 -5.07 -6.27 -0.19
C ASP A 218 -6.08 -5.73 0.86
N GLU A 219 -7.03 -6.56 1.28
CA GLU A 219 -8.01 -6.20 2.32
C GLU A 219 -8.32 -7.39 3.21
N ARG A 220 -8.59 -7.12 4.49
CA ARG A 220 -8.99 -8.12 5.48
C ARG A 220 -10.06 -7.56 6.39
N ASP A 221 -10.93 -8.46 6.91
CA ASP A 221 -11.96 -8.08 7.87
C ASP A 221 -11.37 -7.55 9.18
N ILE A 222 -10.24 -8.12 9.61
CA ILE A 222 -9.57 -7.79 10.88
C ILE A 222 -8.10 -7.53 10.60
N ILE A 223 -7.60 -6.40 11.07
CA ILE A 223 -6.18 -6.05 10.99
C ILE A 223 -5.62 -5.87 12.39
N ILE A 224 -4.52 -6.53 12.68
CA ILE A 224 -3.76 -6.42 13.92
C ILE A 224 -2.42 -5.76 13.58
N TYR A 225 -2.11 -4.65 14.23
CA TYR A 225 -0.80 -4.00 14.09
C TYR A 225 0.11 -4.45 15.21
N SER A 226 1.31 -4.91 14.86
CA SER A 226 2.45 -5.15 15.73
C SER A 226 3.41 -3.96 15.57
N LEU A 227 3.60 -3.18 16.66
CA LEU A 227 4.27 -1.88 16.64
C LEU A 227 5.63 -1.92 17.35
#